data_252ab7417a675e004fcc951793d340e9
#
_entry.id   252ab7417a675e004fcc951793d340e9
#
_cell.length_a   1.000
_cell.length_b   1.000
_cell.length_c   1.000
_cell.angle_alpha   90.00
_cell.angle_beta   90.00
_cell.angle_gamma   90.00
#
_symmetry.space_group_name_H-M   'P 1'
#
loop_
_entity.id
_entity.type
_entity.pdbx_description
1 polymer ?
#
loop_
_entity_poly.entity_id
_entity_poly.type
_entity_poly.pdbx_seq_one_letter_code
_entity_poly.pdbx_strand_id
1 'polypeptide(L)'
;MNVLVATVAGSFAVDLDTDEVGPWEAPVPAAATPPLNLPRVISSAVSGSTVVAVVDAKPPLLVSHDTGSTWRESGRGLPPGRAVAVAPDDPDLLVYAGRNRLYLSRNGGVFWSALAVELPEIERVAFENAPLRS
;
A
#
# COMPACT_ATOMS: atom_id res chain seq x y z
N MET A 1 -0.93 5.52 -13.97
CA MET A 1 -1.08 4.26 -13.23
C MET A 1 -2.13 4.42 -12.13
N ASN A 2 -3.03 3.49 -12.04
CA ASN A 2 -4.14 3.57 -11.09
C ASN A 2 -3.94 2.67 -9.89
N VAL A 3 -4.38 3.16 -8.75
CA VAL A 3 -4.50 2.37 -7.52
C VAL A 3 -5.99 2.17 -7.25
N LEU A 4 -6.36 0.93 -6.96
CA LEU A 4 -7.72 0.58 -6.58
C LEU A 4 -7.83 0.63 -5.07
N VAL A 5 -8.89 1.29 -4.58
CA VAL A 5 -9.08 1.52 -3.16
C VAL A 5 -10.45 1.02 -2.76
N ALA A 6 -10.49 0.06 -1.84
CA ALA A 6 -11.76 -0.37 -1.23
C ALA A 6 -11.97 0.43 0.04
N THR A 7 -13.14 1.04 0.16
CA THR A 7 -13.50 1.85 1.31
C THR A 7 -14.83 1.38 1.90
N VAL A 8 -15.19 1.91 3.05
CA VAL A 8 -16.48 1.59 3.69
C VAL A 8 -17.66 2.10 2.87
N ALA A 9 -17.45 3.02 1.93
CA ALA A 9 -18.50 3.61 1.10
C ALA A 9 -18.44 3.16 -0.37
N GLY A 10 -17.65 2.13 -0.69
CA GLY A 10 -17.49 1.62 -2.05
C GLY A 10 -16.04 1.65 -2.48
N SER A 11 -15.81 1.32 -3.74
CA SER A 11 -14.45 1.23 -4.28
C SER A 11 -14.20 2.32 -5.31
N PHE A 12 -12.95 2.73 -5.41
CA PHE A 12 -12.52 3.82 -6.28
C PHE A 12 -11.23 3.47 -6.98
N ALA A 13 -11.00 4.07 -8.15
CA ALA A 13 -9.72 4.06 -8.82
C ALA A 13 -9.12 5.47 -8.71
N VAL A 14 -7.87 5.54 -8.29
CA VAL A 14 -7.15 6.80 -8.11
C VAL A 14 -5.97 6.82 -9.08
N ASP A 15 -5.90 7.84 -9.93
CA ASP A 15 -4.78 8.03 -10.85
C ASP A 15 -3.65 8.70 -10.08
N LEU A 16 -2.50 8.02 -9.99
CA LEU A 16 -1.36 8.52 -9.23
C LEU A 16 -0.67 9.72 -9.88
N ASP A 17 -0.89 9.94 -11.17
CA ASP A 17 -0.24 11.03 -11.90
C ASP A 17 -1.07 12.30 -11.88
N THR A 18 -2.40 12.18 -11.84
CA THR A 18 -3.32 13.33 -11.93
C THR A 18 -4.13 13.55 -10.67
N ASP A 19 -4.08 12.65 -9.71
CA ASP A 19 -4.92 12.64 -8.49
C ASP A 19 -6.43 12.56 -8.80
N GLU A 20 -6.79 12.13 -10.00
CA GLU A 20 -8.19 11.96 -10.35
C GLU A 20 -8.76 10.70 -9.71
N VAL A 21 -9.99 10.80 -9.22
CA VAL A 21 -10.69 9.69 -8.54
C VAL A 21 -11.96 9.39 -9.32
N GLY A 22 -12.18 8.11 -9.61
CA GLY A 22 -13.41 7.66 -10.24
C GLY A 22 -13.92 6.40 -9.54
N PRO A 23 -15.20 6.07 -9.74
CA PRO A 23 -15.76 4.85 -9.15
C PRO A 23 -15.12 3.60 -9.77
N TRP A 24 -15.03 2.55 -8.98
CA TRP A 24 -14.52 1.26 -9.41
C TRP A 24 -15.53 0.19 -9.02
N GLU A 25 -16.01 -0.57 -10.00
CA GLU A 25 -17.11 -1.51 -9.76
C GLU A 25 -16.67 -2.94 -9.54
N ALA A 26 -15.47 -3.28 -10.00
CA ALA A 26 -14.93 -4.62 -9.80
C ALA A 26 -14.37 -4.78 -8.38
N PRO A 27 -14.22 -6.01 -7.88
CA PRO A 27 -13.58 -6.20 -6.58
C PRO A 27 -12.15 -5.68 -6.56
N VAL A 28 -11.73 -5.11 -5.43
CA VAL A 28 -10.34 -4.75 -5.21
C VAL A 28 -9.62 -5.98 -4.68
N PRO A 29 -8.55 -6.45 -5.36
CA PRO A 29 -7.85 -7.65 -4.92
C PRO A 29 -7.31 -7.50 -3.52
N ALA A 30 -7.43 -8.56 -2.72
CA ALA A 30 -6.74 -8.62 -1.44
C ALA A 30 -5.25 -8.88 -1.67
N ALA A 31 -4.40 -8.21 -0.89
CA ALA A 31 -2.97 -8.47 -0.97
C ALA A 31 -2.68 -9.90 -0.49
N ALA A 32 -1.76 -10.57 -1.20
CA ALA A 32 -1.25 -11.84 -0.69
C ALA A 32 -0.49 -11.57 0.61
N THR A 33 -0.85 -12.29 1.67
CA THR A 33 -0.23 -12.10 2.97
C THR A 33 0.73 -13.26 3.21
N PRO A 34 2.03 -13.11 2.93
CA PRO A 34 2.98 -14.16 3.25
C PRO A 34 3.12 -14.29 4.77
N PRO A 35 3.47 -15.46 5.28
CA PRO A 35 3.74 -15.59 6.70
C PRO A 35 4.95 -14.72 7.04
N LEU A 36 4.75 -13.71 7.89
CA LEU A 36 5.80 -12.81 8.32
C LEU A 36 6.12 -13.07 9.78
N ASN A 37 7.40 -13.12 10.07
CA ASN A 37 7.88 -13.29 11.44
C ASN A 37 8.05 -11.90 12.10
N LEU A 38 6.99 -11.12 12.06
CA LEU A 38 6.97 -9.77 12.62
C LEU A 38 5.78 -9.63 13.57
N PRO A 39 5.93 -8.90 14.67
CA PRO A 39 4.82 -8.63 15.56
C PRO A 39 3.90 -7.55 15.01
N ARG A 40 2.64 -7.62 15.34
CA ARG A 40 1.64 -6.55 15.11
C ARG A 40 1.47 -6.15 13.65
N VAL A 41 1.56 -7.12 12.73
CA VAL A 41 1.34 -6.83 11.30
C VAL A 41 -0.14 -6.59 11.06
N ILE A 42 -0.46 -5.44 10.44
CA ILE A 42 -1.81 -5.06 10.07
C ILE A 42 -2.09 -5.46 8.63
N SER A 43 -1.11 -5.22 7.74
CA SER A 43 -1.24 -5.49 6.31
C SER A 43 0.15 -5.69 5.74
N SER A 44 0.25 -6.41 4.61
CA SER A 44 1.51 -6.56 3.92
C SER A 44 1.28 -6.69 2.42
N ALA A 45 2.34 -6.43 1.65
CA ALA A 45 2.32 -6.56 0.20
C ALA A 45 3.68 -7.06 -0.27
N VAL A 46 3.68 -7.78 -1.39
CA VAL A 46 4.89 -8.41 -1.93
C VAL A 46 4.96 -8.15 -3.43
N SER A 47 6.15 -7.84 -3.91
CA SER A 47 6.46 -7.83 -5.33
C SER A 47 7.91 -8.31 -5.49
N GLY A 48 8.08 -9.50 -6.08
CA GLY A 48 9.39 -10.13 -6.17
C GLY A 48 10.00 -10.37 -4.79
N SER A 49 11.19 -9.87 -4.56
CA SER A 49 11.88 -9.99 -3.25
C SER A 49 11.55 -8.83 -2.30
N THR A 50 10.74 -7.86 -2.75
CA THR A 50 10.34 -6.73 -1.91
C THR A 50 9.08 -7.07 -1.14
N VAL A 51 9.15 -6.95 0.18
CA VAL A 51 8.02 -7.15 1.09
C VAL A 51 7.86 -5.89 1.91
N VAL A 52 6.63 -5.38 1.99
CA VAL A 52 6.33 -4.19 2.80
C VAL A 52 5.27 -4.58 3.81
N ALA A 53 5.49 -4.27 5.07
CA ALA A 53 4.54 -4.57 6.12
C ALA A 53 4.12 -3.29 6.84
N VAL A 54 2.81 -3.14 7.04
CA VAL A 54 2.25 -2.12 7.92
C VAL A 54 2.13 -2.74 9.30
N VAL A 55 2.71 -2.08 10.28
CA VAL A 55 2.71 -2.57 11.65
C VAL A 55 2.08 -1.54 12.58
N ASP A 56 1.58 -1.99 13.72
CA ASP A 56 1.04 -1.11 14.75
C ASP A 56 2.18 -0.63 15.64
N ALA A 57 3.02 0.24 15.06
CA ALA A 57 4.19 0.79 15.73
C ALA A 57 4.58 2.11 15.04
N LYS A 58 5.63 2.74 15.54
CA LYS A 58 6.18 3.97 14.97
C LYS A 58 7.66 3.75 14.69
N PRO A 59 8.12 3.96 13.45
CA PRO A 59 7.33 4.24 12.24
C PRO A 59 6.46 3.06 11.85
N PRO A 60 5.40 3.28 11.05
CA PRO A 60 4.38 2.25 10.81
C PRO A 60 4.74 1.24 9.72
N LEU A 61 5.88 1.39 9.04
CA LEU A 61 6.24 0.52 7.92
C LEU A 61 7.58 -0.15 8.13
N LEU A 62 7.65 -1.41 7.68
CA LEU A 62 8.90 -2.15 7.56
C LEU A 62 9.02 -2.61 6.11
N VAL A 63 10.19 -2.40 5.52
CA VAL A 63 10.47 -2.73 4.12
C VAL A 63 11.63 -3.71 4.07
N SER A 64 11.46 -4.79 3.33
CA SER A 64 12.51 -5.77 3.05
C SER A 64 12.70 -5.89 1.55
N HIS A 65 13.94 -5.98 1.10
CA HIS A 65 14.26 -6.24 -0.30
C HIS A 65 14.88 -7.62 -0.50
N ASP A 66 14.90 -8.43 0.55
CA ASP A 66 15.50 -9.77 0.54
C ASP A 66 14.53 -10.82 1.09
N THR A 67 13.28 -10.70 0.72
CA THR A 67 12.22 -11.65 1.05
C THR A 67 11.99 -11.81 2.57
N GLY A 68 12.22 -10.74 3.32
CA GLY A 68 11.98 -10.73 4.75
C GLY A 68 13.18 -11.16 5.60
N SER A 69 14.36 -11.30 5.01
CA SER A 69 15.56 -11.66 5.78
C SER A 69 16.07 -10.48 6.61
N THR A 70 16.02 -9.28 6.04
CA THR A 70 16.37 -8.05 6.76
C THR A 70 15.29 -7.01 6.53
N TRP A 71 15.07 -6.14 7.52
CA TRP A 71 14.01 -5.14 7.49
C TRP A 71 14.56 -3.77 7.78
N ARG A 72 13.98 -2.77 7.11
CA ARG A 72 14.29 -1.37 7.34
C ARG A 72 13.00 -0.65 7.70
N GLU A 73 13.06 0.22 8.71
CA GLU A 73 11.92 1.06 9.08
C GLU A 73 11.68 2.12 8.02
N SER A 74 10.41 2.43 7.77
CA SER A 74 10.00 3.42 6.78
C SER A 74 8.72 4.11 7.23
N GLY A 75 8.44 5.27 6.63
CA GLY A 75 7.21 5.99 6.90
C GLY A 75 7.26 6.83 8.16
N ARG A 76 8.42 7.30 8.55
CA ARG A 76 8.55 8.19 9.71
C ARG A 76 7.71 9.44 9.49
N GLY A 77 6.82 9.74 10.44
CA GLY A 77 5.91 10.87 10.34
C GLY A 77 4.58 10.55 9.67
N LEU A 78 4.39 9.35 9.12
CA LEU A 78 3.10 8.96 8.57
C LEU A 78 2.12 8.59 9.69
N PRO A 79 0.81 8.80 9.47
CA PRO A 79 -0.18 8.39 10.44
C PRO A 79 -0.30 6.86 10.49
N PRO A 80 -1.00 6.31 11.48
CA PRO A 80 -1.25 4.87 11.52
C PRO A 80 -1.89 4.38 10.23
N GLY A 81 -1.42 3.25 9.73
CA GLY A 81 -1.82 2.73 8.43
C GLY A 81 -2.85 1.62 8.49
N ARG A 82 -3.53 1.45 7.36
CA ARG A 82 -4.54 0.43 7.16
C ARG A 82 -4.13 -0.60 6.13
N ALA A 83 -3.40 -0.16 5.09
CA ALA A 83 -3.09 -1.01 3.95
C ALA A 83 -1.86 -0.49 3.22
N VAL A 84 -1.24 -1.36 2.43
CA VAL A 84 -0.09 -1.01 1.60
C VAL A 84 -0.14 -1.83 0.32
N ALA A 85 0.41 -1.29 -0.77
CA ALA A 85 0.55 -2.00 -2.02
C ALA A 85 1.91 -1.70 -2.64
N VAL A 86 2.45 -2.69 -3.35
CA VAL A 86 3.69 -2.57 -4.11
C VAL A 86 3.35 -2.79 -5.58
N ALA A 87 3.87 -1.95 -6.47
CA ALA A 87 3.61 -2.11 -7.90
C ALA A 87 4.26 -3.40 -8.41
N PRO A 88 3.53 -4.20 -9.22
CA PRO A 88 4.05 -5.49 -9.69
C PRO A 88 5.31 -5.38 -10.52
N ASP A 89 5.44 -4.30 -11.31
CA ASP A 89 6.55 -4.11 -12.23
C ASP A 89 7.59 -3.13 -11.73
N ASP A 90 7.39 -2.56 -10.54
CA ASP A 90 8.31 -1.57 -9.98
C ASP A 90 8.29 -1.67 -8.45
N PRO A 91 9.25 -2.42 -7.88
CA PRO A 91 9.27 -2.62 -6.42
C PRO A 91 9.60 -1.36 -5.62
N ASP A 92 10.02 -0.28 -6.29
CA ASP A 92 10.25 0.99 -5.62
C ASP A 92 8.98 1.85 -5.54
N LEU A 93 7.92 1.47 -6.25
CA LEU A 93 6.66 2.21 -6.24
C LEU A 93 5.73 1.59 -5.20
N LEU A 94 5.48 2.35 -4.14
CA LEU A 94 4.68 1.90 -3.00
C LEU A 94 3.54 2.87 -2.75
N VAL A 95 2.38 2.34 -2.35
CA VAL A 95 1.25 3.14 -1.89
C VAL A 95 0.88 2.68 -0.49
N TYR A 96 0.78 3.63 0.42
CA TYR A 96 0.42 3.41 1.81
C TYR A 96 -0.90 4.12 2.09
N ALA A 97 -1.82 3.44 2.72
CA ALA A 97 -3.11 4.01 3.06
C ALA A 97 -3.21 4.25 4.56
N GLY A 98 -3.45 5.49 4.94
CA GLY A 98 -3.91 5.83 6.26
C GLY A 98 -5.42 5.59 6.33
N ARG A 99 -6.10 6.29 7.23
CA ARG A 99 -7.54 6.08 7.41
C ARG A 99 -8.33 6.52 6.18
N ASN A 100 -8.00 7.68 5.60
CA ASN A 100 -8.77 8.26 4.49
C ASN A 100 -7.88 8.97 3.46
N ARG A 101 -6.57 8.75 3.49
CA ARG A 101 -5.64 9.41 2.59
C ARG A 101 -4.56 8.43 2.14
N LEU A 102 -4.14 8.59 0.88
CA LEU A 102 -3.08 7.79 0.31
C LEU A 102 -1.75 8.54 0.34
N TYR A 103 -0.68 7.79 0.50
CA TYR A 103 0.69 8.30 0.46
C TYR A 103 1.47 7.48 -0.54
N LEU A 104 2.31 8.15 -1.31
CA LEU A 104 3.04 7.54 -2.43
C LEU A 104 4.53 7.66 -2.20
N SER A 105 5.26 6.58 -2.43
CA SER A 105 6.71 6.58 -2.51
C SER A 105 7.13 6.01 -3.85
N ARG A 106 8.08 6.68 -4.52
CA ARG A 106 8.65 6.23 -5.80
C ARG A 106 10.08 5.73 -5.66
N ASN A 107 10.59 5.65 -4.43
CA ASN A 107 11.98 5.28 -4.18
C ASN A 107 12.10 4.28 -3.02
N GLY A 108 11.20 3.30 -3.02
CA GLY A 108 11.31 2.18 -2.09
C GLY A 108 11.01 2.52 -0.64
N GLY A 109 10.24 3.59 -0.39
CA GLY A 109 9.88 3.98 0.96
C GLY A 109 10.84 4.96 1.62
N VAL A 110 11.80 5.49 0.87
CA VAL A 110 12.73 6.50 1.41
C VAL A 110 12.01 7.83 1.59
N PHE A 111 11.19 8.21 0.63
CA PHE A 111 10.43 9.47 0.63
C PHE A 111 8.96 9.18 0.38
N TRP A 112 8.09 9.85 1.12
CA TRP A 112 6.63 9.71 1.00
C TRP A 112 6.00 11.06 0.74
N SER A 113 5.01 11.11 -0.14
CA SER A 113 4.20 12.30 -0.38
C SER A 113 2.73 11.95 -0.30
N ALA A 114 1.95 12.84 0.31
CA ALA A 114 0.50 12.65 0.42
C ALA A 114 -0.18 13.02 -0.89
N LEU A 115 -1.16 12.22 -1.30
CA LEU A 115 -2.06 12.61 -2.38
C LEU A 115 -3.07 13.61 -1.84
N ALA A 116 -3.50 14.53 -2.71
CA ALA A 116 -4.40 15.62 -2.29
C ALA A 116 -5.81 15.14 -1.97
N VAL A 117 -6.21 14.00 -2.52
CA VAL A 117 -7.58 13.52 -2.42
C VAL A 117 -7.85 12.89 -1.06
N GLU A 118 -9.01 13.17 -0.49
CA GLU A 118 -9.53 12.46 0.68
C GLU A 118 -10.57 11.45 0.23
N LEU A 119 -10.54 10.28 0.86
CA LEU A 119 -11.44 9.18 0.53
C LEU A 119 -12.23 8.79 1.77
N PRO A 120 -13.36 8.07 1.61
CA PRO A 120 -13.97 7.42 2.76
C PRO A 120 -12.98 6.48 3.43
N GLU A 121 -13.31 6.00 4.62
CA GLU A 121 -12.41 5.15 5.40
C GLU A 121 -11.92 3.97 4.57
N ILE A 122 -10.61 3.85 4.43
CA ILE A 122 -9.96 2.89 3.53
C ILE A 122 -9.83 1.53 4.21
N GLU A 123 -10.12 0.48 3.47
CA GLU A 123 -10.00 -0.90 3.94
C GLU A 123 -8.85 -1.65 3.26
N ARG A 124 -8.67 -1.46 1.95
CA ARG A 124 -7.64 -2.15 1.15
C ARG A 124 -7.21 -1.28 0.00
N VAL A 125 -5.99 -1.51 -0.47
CA VAL A 125 -5.48 -0.91 -1.70
C VAL A 125 -4.77 -1.97 -2.54
N ALA A 126 -4.79 -1.77 -3.86
CA ALA A 126 -4.07 -2.63 -4.80
C ALA A 126 -3.79 -1.84 -6.06
N PHE A 127 -2.71 -2.16 -6.76
CA PHE A 127 -2.48 -1.59 -8.08
C PHE A 127 -3.42 -2.25 -9.09
N GLU A 128 -3.91 -1.47 -10.04
CA GLU A 128 -4.90 -1.95 -11.02
C GLU A 128 -4.34 -3.10 -11.85
N ASN A 129 -3.05 -3.08 -12.15
CA ASN A 129 -2.38 -4.10 -12.95
C ASN A 129 -1.77 -5.21 -12.09
N ALA A 130 -2.17 -5.33 -10.83
CA ALA A 130 -1.70 -6.42 -9.98
C ALA A 130 -2.20 -7.75 -10.55
N PRO A 131 -1.36 -8.81 -10.54
CA PRO A 131 -1.80 -10.11 -11.05
C PRO A 131 -2.99 -10.62 -10.27
N LEU A 132 -4.00 -11.10 -10.98
CA LEU A 132 -5.11 -11.80 -10.35
C LEU A 132 -4.62 -13.17 -9.89
N ARG A 133 -4.84 -13.47 -8.64
CA ARG A 133 -4.50 -14.77 -8.08
C ARG A 133 -5.62 -15.74 -8.39
N SER A 134 -5.27 -16.78 -9.03
CA SER A 134 -6.22 -17.85 -9.35
C SER A 134 -5.92 -19.10 -8.56
#